data_f8ad3f1a97ecde7589ec80f33c9be269
#
_entry.id   f8ad3f1a97ecde7589ec80f33c9be269
#
_cell.length_a   1.000
_cell.length_b   1.000
_cell.length_c   1.000
_cell.angle_alpha   90.00
_cell.angle_beta   90.00
_cell.angle_gamma   90.00
#
_symmetry.space_group_name_H-M   'P 1'
#
loop_
_entity.id
_entity.type
_entity.pdbx_description
1 polymer ?
#
loop_
_entity_poly.entity_id
_entity_poly.type
_entity_poly.pdbx_seq_one_letter_code
_entity_poly.pdbx_strand_id
1 'polypeptide(L)'
;MEANKIIITGGATRIGAAIAKKLSGPNKEILIHYNKSKSKAESLKKELEINGTKVYLVKADLSKETDVNKMVKFAKSKLKYFDCLVNNASLFENDKLDNFTTDSWGKHLRTNLRTPALLSKEFAKNI
;
A
#
# COMPACT_ATOMS: atom_id res chain seq x y z
N MET A 1 -18.26 -9.25 -9.85
CA MET A 1 -18.31 -8.42 -8.62
C MET A 1 -17.19 -7.39 -8.68
N GLU A 2 -17.50 -6.13 -8.49
CA GLU A 2 -16.50 -5.08 -8.46
C GLU A 2 -15.97 -4.85 -7.05
N ALA A 3 -14.66 -4.64 -6.93
CA ALA A 3 -14.06 -4.23 -5.68
C ALA A 3 -14.38 -2.76 -5.40
N ASN A 4 -14.84 -2.44 -4.19
CA ASN A 4 -15.22 -1.09 -3.80
C ASN A 4 -14.32 -0.51 -2.70
N LYS A 5 -13.71 -1.34 -1.87
CA LYS A 5 -12.84 -0.91 -0.77
C LYS A 5 -11.45 -1.54 -0.94
N ILE A 6 -10.53 -0.75 -1.44
CA ILE A 6 -9.29 -1.21 -2.03
C ILE A 6 -8.10 -0.66 -1.25
N ILE A 7 -7.13 -1.51 -0.95
CA ILE A 7 -5.86 -1.10 -0.37
C ILE A 7 -4.76 -1.34 -1.41
N ILE A 8 -3.95 -0.31 -1.68
CA ILE A 8 -2.83 -0.42 -2.62
C ILE A 8 -1.55 0.02 -1.92
N THR A 9 -0.63 -0.91 -1.70
CA THR A 9 0.68 -0.54 -1.17
C THR A 9 1.56 0.01 -2.29
N GLY A 10 2.36 1.04 -1.97
CA GLY A 10 3.15 1.73 -2.98
C GLY A 10 2.28 2.39 -4.05
N GLY A 11 1.08 2.83 -3.69
CA GLY A 11 0.06 3.28 -4.63
C GLY A 11 0.24 4.71 -5.14
N ALA A 12 1.25 5.44 -4.67
CA ALA A 12 1.42 6.86 -5.01
C ALA A 12 2.18 7.08 -6.32
N THR A 13 2.91 6.10 -6.82
CA THR A 13 3.81 6.26 -7.96
C THR A 13 3.76 5.07 -8.91
N ARG A 14 4.20 5.30 -10.14
CA ARG A 14 4.47 4.27 -11.16
C ARG A 14 3.29 3.29 -11.31
N ILE A 15 3.55 2.00 -11.18
CA ILE A 15 2.55 0.92 -11.37
C ILE A 15 1.42 1.06 -10.36
N GLY A 16 1.73 1.31 -9.08
CA GLY A 16 0.71 1.49 -8.05
C GLY A 16 -0.25 2.63 -8.35
N ALA A 17 0.27 3.76 -8.82
CA ALA A 17 -0.57 4.90 -9.22
C ALA A 17 -1.45 4.57 -10.42
N ALA A 18 -0.91 3.85 -11.40
CA ALA A 18 -1.68 3.40 -12.57
C ALA A 18 -2.81 2.46 -12.17
N ILE A 19 -2.55 1.55 -11.23
CA ILE A 19 -3.57 0.65 -10.68
C ILE A 19 -4.66 1.45 -9.97
N ALA A 20 -4.27 2.41 -9.12
CA ALA A 20 -5.21 3.26 -8.41
C ALA A 20 -6.13 4.01 -9.37
N LYS A 21 -5.58 4.60 -10.42
CA LYS A 21 -6.35 5.29 -11.46
C LYS A 21 -7.33 4.36 -12.16
N LYS A 22 -6.88 3.15 -12.50
CA LYS A 22 -7.71 2.16 -13.20
C LYS A 22 -8.87 1.68 -12.34
N LEU A 23 -8.65 1.51 -11.03
CA LEU A 23 -9.66 1.02 -10.10
C LEU A 23 -10.55 2.13 -9.53
N SER A 24 -10.23 3.40 -9.77
CA SER A 24 -10.96 4.53 -9.21
C SER A 24 -12.32 4.74 -9.90
N GLY A 25 -13.18 5.50 -9.23
CA GLY A 25 -14.48 5.86 -9.75
C GLY A 25 -15.47 6.19 -8.65
N PRO A 26 -16.72 6.55 -9.01
CA PRO A 26 -17.78 6.79 -8.04
C PRO A 26 -18.03 5.56 -7.17
N ASN A 27 -18.30 5.77 -5.90
CA ASN A 27 -18.57 4.71 -4.92
C ASN A 27 -17.36 3.81 -4.61
N LYS A 28 -16.16 4.18 -5.05
CA LYS A 28 -14.93 3.51 -4.70
C LYS A 28 -14.26 4.21 -3.52
N GLU A 29 -13.69 3.41 -2.61
CA GLU A 29 -12.85 3.90 -1.53
C GLU A 29 -11.49 3.25 -1.68
N ILE A 30 -10.45 4.06 -1.83
CA ILE A 30 -9.09 3.55 -2.05
C ILE A 30 -8.17 4.08 -0.97
N LEU A 31 -7.53 3.19 -0.25
CA LEU A 31 -6.45 3.54 0.66
C LEU A 31 -5.12 3.36 -0.07
N ILE A 32 -4.39 4.45 -0.20
CA ILE A 32 -3.09 4.49 -0.85
C ILE A 32 -2.02 4.59 0.22
N HIS A 33 -1.17 3.56 0.27
CA HIS A 33 0.02 3.57 1.10
C HIS A 33 1.19 4.19 0.32
N TYR A 34 1.99 4.96 1.03
CA TYR A 34 3.26 5.50 0.54
C TYR A 34 4.29 5.49 1.67
N ASN A 35 5.58 5.56 1.31
CA ASN A 35 6.64 5.73 2.30
C ASN A 35 7.24 7.15 2.22
N LYS A 36 7.81 7.51 1.08
CA LYS A 36 8.51 8.79 0.91
C LYS A 36 7.82 9.75 -0.06
N SER A 37 6.91 9.27 -0.87
CA SER A 37 6.31 10.04 -1.97
C SER A 37 5.06 10.79 -1.54
N LYS A 38 5.13 11.57 -0.45
CA LYS A 38 3.98 12.29 0.10
C LYS A 38 3.33 13.24 -0.92
N SER A 39 4.14 14.04 -1.59
CA SER A 39 3.66 15.02 -2.57
C SER A 39 2.90 14.33 -3.73
N LYS A 40 3.44 13.24 -4.24
CA LYS A 40 2.80 12.46 -5.30
C LYS A 40 1.51 11.79 -4.81
N ALA A 41 1.51 11.30 -3.58
CA ALA A 41 0.31 10.72 -2.96
C ALA A 41 -0.80 11.76 -2.85
N GLU A 42 -0.49 12.96 -2.39
CA GLU A 42 -1.46 14.05 -2.25
C GLU A 42 -2.00 14.51 -3.62
N SER A 43 -1.15 14.60 -4.64
CA SER A 43 -1.57 14.93 -5.99
C SER A 43 -2.50 13.87 -6.57
N LEU A 44 -2.16 12.60 -6.39
CA LEU A 44 -3.00 11.50 -6.85
C LEU A 44 -4.36 11.49 -6.15
N LYS A 45 -4.36 11.73 -4.84
CA LYS A 45 -5.62 11.84 -4.09
C LYS A 45 -6.55 12.89 -4.70
N LYS A 46 -6.03 14.09 -4.96
CA LYS A 46 -6.82 15.17 -5.59
C LYS A 46 -7.36 14.75 -6.94
N GLU A 47 -6.54 14.12 -7.76
CA GLU A 47 -6.94 13.65 -9.09
C GLU A 47 -8.07 12.63 -9.00
N LEU A 48 -7.96 11.64 -8.12
CA LEU A 48 -8.97 10.60 -7.98
C LEU A 48 -10.25 11.09 -7.34
N GLU A 49 -10.16 12.05 -6.44
CA GLU A 49 -11.36 12.64 -5.82
C GLU A 49 -12.23 13.39 -6.82
N ILE A 50 -11.63 13.92 -7.89
CA ILE A 50 -12.38 14.57 -8.98
C ILE A 50 -13.34 13.60 -9.66
N ASN A 51 -12.98 12.32 -9.79
CA ASN A 51 -13.85 11.32 -10.41
C ASN A 51 -14.79 10.62 -9.43
N GLY A 52 -14.90 11.11 -8.20
CA GLY A 52 -15.83 10.60 -7.20
C GLY A 52 -15.27 9.53 -6.28
N THR A 53 -13.98 9.23 -6.37
CA THR A 53 -13.32 8.27 -5.48
C THR A 53 -13.07 8.88 -4.12
N LYS A 54 -13.32 8.13 -3.06
CA LYS A 54 -12.91 8.51 -1.70
C LYS A 54 -11.53 7.95 -1.44
N VAL A 55 -10.56 8.82 -1.15
CA VAL A 55 -9.16 8.41 -1.03
C VAL A 55 -8.63 8.67 0.37
N TYR A 56 -7.99 7.67 0.94
CA TYR A 56 -7.26 7.77 2.20
C TYR A 56 -5.79 7.55 1.92
N LEU A 57 -4.94 8.35 2.56
CA LEU A 57 -3.49 8.22 2.44
C LEU A 57 -2.91 7.75 3.78
N VAL A 58 -1.96 6.84 3.71
CA VAL A 58 -1.24 6.39 4.90
C VAL A 58 0.25 6.25 4.60
N LYS A 59 1.06 6.82 5.48
CA LYS A 59 2.51 6.68 5.43
C LYS A 59 2.93 5.51 6.30
N ALA A 60 3.76 4.61 5.78
CA ALA A 60 4.34 3.52 6.55
C ALA A 60 5.62 3.03 5.89
N ASP A 61 6.61 2.70 6.72
CA ASP A 61 7.78 1.97 6.30
C ASP A 61 7.46 0.48 6.44
N LEU A 62 7.28 -0.20 5.31
CA LEU A 62 6.85 -1.60 5.29
C LEU A 62 7.93 -2.59 5.72
N SER A 63 9.16 -2.13 5.96
CA SER A 63 10.19 -2.94 6.59
C SER A 63 10.05 -3.01 8.12
N LYS A 64 9.14 -2.21 8.69
CA LYS A 64 8.90 -2.11 10.14
C LYS A 64 7.53 -2.67 10.47
N GLU A 65 7.50 -3.73 11.27
CA GLU A 65 6.23 -4.37 11.65
C GLU A 65 5.32 -3.42 12.43
N THR A 66 5.88 -2.53 13.25
CA THR A 66 5.10 -1.53 13.99
C THR A 66 4.35 -0.59 13.03
N ASP A 67 4.98 -0.17 11.95
CA ASP A 67 4.36 0.67 10.92
C ASP A 67 3.26 -0.10 10.17
N VAL A 68 3.52 -1.35 9.85
CA VAL A 68 2.52 -2.23 9.20
C VAL A 68 1.28 -2.36 10.08
N ASN A 69 1.46 -2.59 11.38
CA ASN A 69 0.35 -2.71 12.31
C ASN A 69 -0.45 -1.41 12.42
N LYS A 70 0.22 -0.26 12.45
CA LYS A 70 -0.45 1.05 12.45
C LYS A 70 -1.24 1.27 11.17
N MET A 71 -0.68 0.88 10.03
CA MET A 71 -1.37 0.97 8.74
C MET A 71 -2.63 0.12 8.72
N VAL A 72 -2.56 -1.11 9.22
CA VAL A 72 -3.73 -2.00 9.30
C VAL A 72 -4.82 -1.40 10.18
N LYS A 73 -4.46 -0.86 11.35
CA LYS A 73 -5.42 -0.19 12.23
C LYS A 73 -6.09 1.00 11.53
N PHE A 74 -5.30 1.81 10.85
CA PHE A 74 -5.81 2.94 10.09
C PHE A 74 -6.79 2.49 9.00
N ALA A 75 -6.42 1.45 8.24
CA ALA A 75 -7.27 0.91 7.19
C ALA A 75 -8.61 0.41 7.75
N LYS A 76 -8.58 -0.32 8.86
CA LYS A 76 -9.80 -0.80 9.51
C LYS A 76 -10.69 0.34 9.98
N SER A 77 -10.09 1.40 10.52
CA SER A 77 -10.86 2.55 11.00
C SER A 77 -11.54 3.32 9.86
N LYS A 78 -10.91 3.38 8.70
CA LYS A 78 -11.43 4.15 7.56
C LYS A 78 -12.33 3.33 6.64
N LEU A 79 -11.91 2.13 6.29
CA LEU A 79 -12.62 1.30 5.30
C LEU A 79 -13.66 0.37 5.94
N LYS A 80 -13.50 0.01 7.21
CA LYS A 80 -14.33 -0.93 7.96
C LYS A 80 -14.13 -2.39 7.52
N TYR A 81 -14.11 -2.67 6.23
CA TYR A 81 -13.75 -3.96 5.64
C TYR A 81 -12.95 -3.72 4.36
N PHE A 82 -12.33 -4.76 3.85
CA PHE A 82 -11.55 -4.68 2.62
C PHE A 82 -12.08 -5.71 1.62
N ASP A 83 -12.18 -5.36 0.37
CA ASP A 83 -12.57 -6.32 -0.68
C ASP A 83 -11.53 -6.44 -1.79
N CYS A 84 -10.43 -5.68 -1.70
CA CYS A 84 -9.29 -5.84 -2.59
C CYS A 84 -8.01 -5.36 -1.91
N LEU A 85 -6.98 -6.20 -1.95
CA LEU A 85 -5.64 -5.84 -1.49
C LEU A 85 -4.65 -5.99 -2.65
N VAL A 86 -3.97 -4.92 -2.99
CA VAL A 86 -2.93 -4.93 -4.03
C VAL A 86 -1.56 -4.77 -3.34
N ASN A 87 -0.84 -5.86 -3.23
CA ASN A 87 0.54 -5.88 -2.71
C ASN A 87 1.49 -5.46 -3.82
N ASN A 88 1.66 -4.16 -4.01
CA ASN A 88 2.48 -3.58 -5.07
C ASN A 88 3.81 -3.01 -4.56
N ALA A 89 3.87 -2.55 -3.30
CA ALA A 89 5.10 -1.97 -2.77
C ALA A 89 6.24 -3.00 -2.75
N SER A 90 7.43 -2.53 -3.12
CA SER A 90 8.64 -3.34 -3.06
C SER A 90 9.83 -2.48 -2.71
N LEU A 91 10.86 -3.10 -2.17
CA LEU A 91 12.16 -2.51 -1.94
C LEU A 91 13.16 -3.19 -2.88
N PHE A 92 13.93 -2.38 -3.58
CA PHE A 92 15.06 -2.86 -4.36
C PHE A 92 16.28 -2.00 -4.06
N GLU A 93 17.33 -2.61 -3.53
CA GLU A 93 18.64 -2.02 -3.40
C GLU A 93 19.61 -2.84 -4.24
N ASN A 94 20.55 -2.16 -4.89
CA ASN A 94 21.48 -2.83 -5.82
C ASN A 94 22.59 -3.55 -5.06
N ASP A 95 22.27 -4.71 -4.48
CA ASP A 95 23.18 -5.54 -3.72
C ASP A 95 23.80 -6.62 -4.60
N LYS A 96 25.04 -6.96 -4.28
CA LYS A 96 25.77 -8.07 -4.90
C LYS A 96 26.14 -9.08 -3.83
N LEU A 97 26.52 -10.27 -4.26
CA LEU A 97 26.91 -11.34 -3.34
C LEU A 97 28.07 -10.94 -2.42
N ASP A 98 28.97 -10.10 -2.91
CA ASP A 98 30.16 -9.68 -2.17
C ASP A 98 29.98 -8.42 -1.33
N ASN A 99 28.86 -7.71 -1.48
CA ASN A 99 28.66 -6.44 -0.76
C ASN A 99 27.31 -6.30 -0.04
N PHE A 100 26.42 -7.29 -0.08
CA PHE A 100 25.19 -7.20 0.67
C PHE A 100 25.46 -7.21 2.18
N THR A 101 24.56 -6.62 2.95
CA THR A 101 24.66 -6.59 4.41
C THR A 101 23.48 -7.33 5.03
N THR A 102 23.63 -7.73 6.31
CA THR A 102 22.52 -8.32 7.05
C THR A 102 21.34 -7.37 7.11
N ASP A 103 21.58 -6.07 7.22
CA ASP A 103 20.52 -5.06 7.25
C ASP A 103 19.77 -4.98 5.91
N SER A 104 20.48 -4.90 4.79
CA SER A 104 19.83 -4.86 3.46
C SER A 104 19.10 -6.17 3.15
N TRP A 105 19.67 -7.30 3.50
CA TRP A 105 19.04 -8.61 3.40
C TRP A 105 17.70 -8.63 4.14
N GLY A 106 17.73 -8.22 5.42
CA GLY A 106 16.54 -8.19 6.27
C GLY A 106 15.47 -7.24 5.75
N LYS A 107 15.85 -6.05 5.29
CA LYS A 107 14.90 -5.07 4.72
C LYS A 107 14.18 -5.63 3.50
N HIS A 108 14.91 -6.28 2.58
CA HIS A 108 14.30 -6.89 1.40
C HIS A 108 13.29 -7.98 1.77
N LEU A 109 13.67 -8.87 2.68
CA LEU A 109 12.78 -9.95 3.12
C LEU A 109 11.56 -9.41 3.87
N ARG A 110 11.76 -8.43 4.74
CA ARG A 110 10.65 -7.84 5.50
C ARG A 110 9.67 -7.09 4.59
N THR A 111 10.18 -6.30 3.66
CA THR A 111 9.33 -5.50 2.77
C THR A 111 8.67 -6.33 1.68
N ASN A 112 9.44 -7.22 1.05
CA ASN A 112 8.98 -7.91 -0.16
C ASN A 112 8.32 -9.25 0.11
N LEU A 113 8.52 -9.85 1.28
CA LEU A 113 7.97 -11.15 1.62
C LEU A 113 7.11 -11.12 2.87
N ARG A 114 7.67 -10.69 4.01
CA ARG A 114 6.94 -10.72 5.28
C ARG A 114 5.72 -9.80 5.28
N THR A 115 5.87 -8.55 4.87
CA THR A 115 4.77 -7.59 4.90
C THR A 115 3.61 -7.96 3.97
N PRO A 116 3.83 -8.39 2.71
CA PRO A 116 2.73 -8.93 1.91
C PRO A 116 1.99 -10.09 2.57
N ALA A 117 2.72 -10.99 3.24
CA ALA A 117 2.09 -12.09 3.97
C ALA A 117 1.25 -11.60 5.15
N LEU A 118 1.76 -10.64 5.94
CA LEU A 118 1.02 -10.05 7.06
C LEU A 118 -0.23 -9.31 6.60
N LEU A 119 -0.13 -8.54 5.52
CA LEU A 119 -1.27 -7.81 4.97
C LEU A 119 -2.31 -8.77 4.40
N SER A 120 -1.89 -9.83 3.73
CA SER A 120 -2.80 -10.85 3.21
C SER A 120 -3.55 -11.57 4.33
N LYS A 121 -2.86 -11.86 5.43
CA LYS A 121 -3.47 -12.44 6.63
C LYS A 121 -4.55 -11.51 7.19
N GLU A 122 -4.24 -10.22 7.32
CA GLU A 122 -5.21 -9.25 7.83
C GLU A 122 -6.36 -9.02 6.85
N PHE A 123 -6.09 -9.05 5.55
CA PHE A 123 -7.12 -8.98 4.52
C PHE A 123 -8.13 -10.13 4.70
N ALA A 124 -7.63 -11.36 4.84
CA ALA A 124 -8.49 -12.53 4.98
C ALA A 124 -9.43 -12.45 6.19
N LYS A 125 -9.02 -11.73 7.24
CA LYS A 125 -9.86 -11.53 8.44
C LYS A 125 -10.92 -10.45 8.28
N ASN A 126 -10.79 -9.57 7.30
CA ASN A 126 -11.59 -8.35 7.19
C ASN A 126 -12.37 -8.21 5.87
N ILE A 127 -12.48 -9.30 5.16
CA ILE A 127 -13.33 -9.35 3.96
C ILE A 127 -14.80 -9.50 4.31
#